data_64340b748a1cadc09db8e91c0d3b98e0
#
_entry.id   64340b748a1cadc09db8e91c0d3b98e0
#
_cell.length_a   1.000
_cell.length_b   1.000
_cell.length_c   1.000
_cell.angle_alpha   90.00
_cell.angle_beta   90.00
_cell.angle_gamma   90.00
#
_symmetry.space_group_name_H-M   'P 1'
#
loop_
_entity.id
_entity.type
_entity.pdbx_description
1 polymer ?
#
loop_
_entity_poly.entity_id
_entity_poly.type
_entity_poly.pdbx_seq_one_letter_code
_entity_poly.pdbx_strand_id
1 'polypeptide(L)'
;MKKIWIFSLLLVGGLFGAPPKGPLKQVEDVEGLPRVLLIGDSISMGYTLQVRELLKGKANVHRPPTNCGPTIKGLAALDDWLKVGGEGKEWDVIHFNWGLHDLKYMGPNGKNLADPKAKTSRKQVPPVEYEKNLRELVKCLKKTGARLIWRNTTPVPEGARGRVPGDSAKYNEIAAKIMKDKGVEIHDLYSFALKNASKIQRKADVHYTKEGSAALAAEVVKAINLK
;
A
#
# COMPACT_ATOMS: atom_id res chain seq x y z
N MET A 1 53.55 -40.99 -1.15
CA MET A 1 52.09 -41.04 -0.93
C MET A 1 51.54 -39.64 -0.95
N LYS A 2 50.89 -39.22 -2.08
CA LYS A 2 50.30 -37.88 -2.23
C LYS A 2 48.86 -37.90 -1.73
N LYS A 3 48.55 -37.12 -0.68
CA LYS A 3 47.17 -36.97 -0.18
C LYS A 3 46.43 -36.01 -1.11
N ILE A 4 45.36 -36.50 -1.75
CA ILE A 4 44.41 -35.72 -2.53
C ILE A 4 43.34 -35.23 -1.56
N TRP A 5 43.22 -33.93 -1.41
CA TRP A 5 42.12 -33.29 -0.69
C TRP A 5 41.00 -33.02 -1.69
N ILE A 6 39.87 -33.71 -1.49
CA ILE A 6 38.64 -33.45 -2.25
C ILE A 6 37.89 -32.35 -1.50
N PHE A 7 37.83 -31.13 -2.09
CA PHE A 7 36.96 -30.06 -1.64
C PHE A 7 35.53 -30.33 -2.16
N SER A 8 34.65 -30.76 -1.25
CA SER A 8 33.19 -30.79 -1.56
C SER A 8 32.64 -29.38 -1.57
N LEU A 9 32.31 -28.89 -2.75
CA LEU A 9 31.60 -27.63 -2.94
C LEU A 9 30.12 -27.87 -2.63
N LEU A 10 29.66 -27.50 -1.42
CA LEU A 10 28.25 -27.45 -1.08
C LEU A 10 27.59 -26.31 -1.84
N LEU A 11 26.88 -26.64 -2.92
CA LEU A 11 25.93 -25.72 -3.57
C LEU A 11 24.75 -25.49 -2.61
N VAL A 12 24.77 -24.36 -1.93
CA VAL A 12 23.57 -23.85 -1.23
C VAL A 12 22.61 -23.35 -2.31
N GLY A 13 21.70 -24.22 -2.73
CA GLY A 13 20.59 -23.85 -3.62
C GLY A 13 19.63 -22.92 -2.88
N GLY A 14 19.81 -21.63 -3.04
CA GLY A 14 18.81 -20.66 -2.62
C GLY A 14 17.49 -20.90 -3.36
N LEU A 15 16.41 -21.10 -2.63
CA LEU A 15 15.04 -21.11 -3.15
C LEU A 15 14.71 -19.69 -3.66
N PHE A 16 15.14 -19.38 -4.88
CA PHE A 16 14.69 -18.18 -5.57
C PHE A 16 13.23 -18.40 -5.99
N GLY A 17 12.31 -17.81 -5.26
CA GLY A 17 10.92 -17.71 -5.68
C GLY A 17 10.82 -17.07 -7.06
N ALA A 18 9.79 -17.44 -7.85
CA ALA A 18 9.57 -16.83 -9.16
C ALA A 18 9.54 -15.28 -9.05
N PRO A 19 10.16 -14.55 -9.99
CA PRO A 19 10.23 -13.09 -9.94
C PRO A 19 8.81 -12.49 -9.90
N PRO A 20 8.60 -11.38 -9.17
CA PRO A 20 7.31 -10.71 -9.08
C PRO A 20 6.78 -10.34 -10.47
N LYS A 21 5.47 -10.52 -10.68
CA LYS A 21 4.78 -10.22 -11.95
C LYS A 21 3.79 -9.06 -11.78
N GLY A 22 3.37 -8.48 -12.89
CA GLY A 22 2.35 -7.42 -12.91
C GLY A 22 2.72 -6.20 -12.06
N PRO A 23 1.82 -5.72 -11.20
CA PRO A 23 2.05 -4.51 -10.40
C PRO A 23 3.23 -4.63 -9.43
N LEU A 24 3.59 -5.84 -9.03
CA LEU A 24 4.67 -6.10 -8.08
C LEU A 24 6.05 -6.20 -8.75
N LYS A 25 6.11 -6.24 -10.09
CA LYS A 25 7.40 -6.22 -10.81
C LYS A 25 8.17 -4.95 -10.45
N GLN A 26 9.45 -5.12 -10.12
CA GLN A 26 10.35 -3.99 -9.92
C GLN A 26 10.62 -3.31 -11.28
N VAL A 27 10.88 -2.02 -11.23
CA VAL A 27 11.23 -1.21 -12.39
C VAL A 27 12.62 -0.64 -12.21
N GLU A 28 13.34 -0.44 -13.30
CA GLU A 28 14.61 0.27 -13.30
C GLU A 28 14.36 1.77 -13.45
N ASP A 29 15.21 2.59 -12.82
CA ASP A 29 15.13 4.03 -12.95
C ASP A 29 15.62 4.49 -14.33
N VAL A 30 14.86 5.38 -14.94
CA VAL A 30 15.33 6.22 -16.02
C VAL A 30 15.98 7.45 -15.39
N GLU A 31 17.24 7.70 -15.71
CA GLU A 31 18.03 8.80 -15.17
C GLU A 31 17.35 10.16 -15.43
N GLY A 32 17.42 11.06 -14.47
CA GLY A 32 16.83 12.40 -14.54
C GLY A 32 15.33 12.47 -14.30
N LEU A 33 14.63 11.34 -14.16
CA LEU A 33 13.21 11.35 -13.83
C LEU A 33 12.98 11.26 -12.31
N PRO A 34 12.00 12.00 -11.77
CA PRO A 34 11.65 11.94 -10.35
C PRO A 34 11.18 10.53 -9.96
N ARG A 35 11.46 10.16 -8.70
CA ARG A 35 11.15 8.86 -8.13
C ARG A 35 9.90 8.94 -7.25
N VAL A 36 8.90 8.15 -7.60
CA VAL A 36 7.61 8.06 -6.90
C VAL A 36 7.47 6.67 -6.26
N LEU A 37 7.20 6.62 -4.96
CA LEU A 37 6.90 5.37 -4.25
C LEU A 37 5.41 5.29 -3.94
N LEU A 38 4.75 4.21 -4.39
CA LEU A 38 3.37 3.88 -4.07
C LEU A 38 3.32 2.84 -2.95
N ILE A 39 3.00 3.22 -1.72
CA ILE A 39 2.79 2.29 -0.60
C ILE A 39 1.28 2.07 -0.42
N GLY A 40 0.84 0.83 -0.44
CA GLY A 40 -0.58 0.51 -0.22
C GLY A 40 -0.92 -0.96 -0.46
N ASP A 41 -2.17 -1.27 -0.21
CA ASP A 41 -2.76 -2.59 -0.27
C ASP A 41 -3.17 -3.04 -1.69
N SER A 42 -4.13 -3.96 -1.79
CA SER A 42 -4.63 -4.48 -3.07
C SER A 42 -5.30 -3.41 -3.94
N ILE A 43 -5.84 -2.35 -3.37
CA ILE A 43 -6.40 -1.23 -4.14
C ILE A 43 -5.27 -0.51 -4.89
N SER A 44 -4.16 -0.24 -4.18
CA SER A 44 -2.96 0.33 -4.79
C SER A 44 -2.36 -0.59 -5.86
N MET A 45 -2.33 -1.90 -5.61
CA MET A 45 -1.91 -2.87 -6.63
C MET A 45 -2.78 -2.78 -7.88
N GLY A 46 -4.09 -2.61 -7.71
CA GLY A 46 -5.05 -2.52 -8.81
C GLY A 46 -4.79 -1.36 -9.76
N TYR A 47 -4.36 -0.21 -9.28
CA TYR A 47 -4.10 0.96 -10.12
C TYR A 47 -2.61 1.17 -10.50
N THR A 48 -1.67 0.42 -9.92
CA THR A 48 -0.23 0.66 -10.12
C THR A 48 0.21 0.65 -11.59
N LEU A 49 -0.26 -0.32 -12.38
CA LEU A 49 0.16 -0.42 -13.79
C LEU A 49 -0.33 0.76 -14.62
N GLN A 50 -1.56 1.22 -14.38
CA GLN A 50 -2.12 2.40 -15.03
C GLN A 50 -1.40 3.69 -14.61
N VAL A 51 -1.02 3.83 -13.33
CA VAL A 51 -0.20 4.96 -12.86
C VAL A 51 1.16 4.96 -13.55
N ARG A 52 1.83 3.80 -13.67
CA ARG A 52 3.08 3.66 -14.41
C ARG A 52 2.94 4.08 -15.87
N GLU A 53 1.86 3.67 -16.54
CA GLU A 53 1.61 4.05 -17.94
C GLU A 53 1.37 5.56 -18.10
N LEU A 54 0.54 6.15 -17.24
CA LEU A 54 0.23 7.59 -17.27
C LEU A 54 1.42 8.49 -16.95
N LEU A 55 2.38 7.98 -16.15
CA LEU A 55 3.62 8.69 -15.79
C LEU A 55 4.86 8.21 -16.59
N LYS A 56 4.67 7.39 -17.62
CA LYS A 56 5.76 6.94 -18.50
C LYS A 56 6.50 8.13 -19.10
N GLY A 57 7.82 8.14 -18.97
CA GLY A 57 8.70 9.24 -19.40
C GLY A 57 8.59 10.51 -18.53
N LYS A 58 7.84 10.47 -17.42
CA LYS A 58 7.66 11.59 -16.49
C LYS A 58 8.12 11.26 -15.07
N ALA A 59 8.07 9.99 -14.68
CA ALA A 59 8.54 9.53 -13.36
C ALA A 59 8.89 8.04 -13.35
N ASN A 60 9.77 7.68 -12.43
CA ASN A 60 10.09 6.31 -12.03
C ASN A 60 9.11 5.89 -10.93
N VAL A 61 8.09 5.09 -11.27
CA VAL A 61 7.04 4.71 -10.34
C VAL A 61 7.30 3.33 -9.73
N HIS A 62 7.74 3.33 -8.50
CA HIS A 62 8.04 2.14 -7.71
C HIS A 62 6.91 1.76 -6.76
N ARG A 63 6.96 0.53 -6.27
CA ARG A 63 6.19 0.06 -5.13
C ARG A 63 6.91 -1.11 -4.43
N PRO A 64 6.62 -1.36 -3.15
CA PRO A 64 7.05 -2.59 -2.50
C PRO A 64 6.57 -3.83 -3.27
N PRO A 65 7.38 -4.90 -3.40
CA PRO A 65 7.03 -6.11 -4.15
C PRO A 65 6.02 -6.99 -3.39
N THR A 66 5.10 -6.36 -2.69
CA THR A 66 4.10 -7.02 -1.84
C THR A 66 2.83 -6.18 -1.71
N ASN A 67 1.76 -6.81 -1.22
CA ASN A 67 0.63 -6.09 -0.61
C ASN A 67 1.09 -5.54 0.75
N CYS A 68 1.05 -4.22 0.94
CA CYS A 68 1.56 -3.58 2.16
C CYS A 68 0.70 -3.84 3.40
N GLY A 69 -0.52 -4.38 3.24
CA GLY A 69 -1.35 -4.89 4.33
C GLY A 69 -1.76 -3.85 5.38
N PRO A 70 -1.85 -4.27 6.66
CA PRO A 70 -2.19 -3.38 7.77
C PRO A 70 -0.98 -2.55 8.24
N THR A 71 -1.23 -1.53 9.09
CA THR A 71 -0.20 -0.68 9.69
C THR A 71 0.88 -1.48 10.44
N ILE A 72 0.54 -2.58 11.11
CA ILE A 72 1.52 -3.45 11.78
C ILE A 72 2.53 -4.06 10.80
N LYS A 73 2.12 -4.40 9.58
CA LYS A 73 3.05 -4.84 8.53
C LYS A 73 3.90 -3.67 8.02
N GLY A 74 3.31 -2.49 7.95
CA GLY A 74 4.05 -1.26 7.64
C GLY A 74 5.19 -1.02 8.61
N LEU A 75 4.92 -1.07 9.92
CA LEU A 75 5.95 -0.91 10.95
C LEU A 75 7.08 -1.94 10.86
N ALA A 76 6.75 -3.16 10.48
CA ALA A 76 7.74 -4.24 10.39
C ALA A 76 8.61 -4.18 9.13
N ALA A 77 8.16 -3.51 8.05
CA ALA A 77 8.80 -3.64 6.75
C ALA A 77 9.08 -2.31 6.03
N LEU A 78 8.76 -1.16 6.64
CA LEU A 78 8.89 0.14 5.99
C LEU A 78 10.32 0.43 5.55
N ASP A 79 11.31 0.11 6.38
CA ASP A 79 12.73 0.37 6.07
C ASP A 79 13.18 -0.38 4.81
N ASP A 80 12.71 -1.63 4.63
CA ASP A 80 12.98 -2.41 3.42
C ASP A 80 12.24 -1.84 2.21
N TRP A 81 11.00 -1.36 2.41
CA TRP A 81 10.22 -0.77 1.33
C TRP A 81 10.79 0.55 0.83
N LEU A 82 11.42 1.31 1.70
CA LEU A 82 12.08 2.56 1.34
C LEU A 82 13.37 2.34 0.51
N LYS A 83 13.94 1.13 0.52
CA LYS A 83 15.12 0.75 -0.28
C LYS A 83 14.77 0.19 -1.66
N VAL A 84 13.49 0.09 -2.00
CA VAL A 84 13.06 -0.42 -3.31
C VAL A 84 13.62 0.44 -4.45
N GLY A 85 14.11 -0.20 -5.51
CA GLY A 85 14.75 0.49 -6.64
C GLY A 85 16.20 0.94 -6.38
N GLY A 86 16.79 0.58 -5.24
CA GLY A 86 18.20 0.82 -4.90
C GLY A 86 18.38 1.47 -3.54
N GLU A 87 19.31 0.94 -2.77
CA GLU A 87 19.68 1.49 -1.46
C GLU A 87 20.35 2.87 -1.63
N GLY A 88 20.05 3.79 -0.72
CA GLY A 88 20.63 5.14 -0.73
C GLY A 88 20.04 6.10 -1.75
N LYS A 89 19.06 5.66 -2.57
CA LYS A 89 18.35 6.54 -3.50
C LYS A 89 17.20 7.26 -2.80
N GLU A 90 17.08 8.55 -3.04
CA GLU A 90 16.03 9.40 -2.46
C GLU A 90 14.68 9.24 -3.19
N TRP A 91 13.61 9.62 -2.52
CA TRP A 91 12.27 9.69 -3.08
C TRP A 91 11.84 11.14 -3.24
N ASP A 92 11.32 11.51 -4.42
CA ASP A 92 10.70 12.83 -4.62
C ASP A 92 9.29 12.86 -4.06
N VAL A 93 8.52 11.78 -4.26
CA VAL A 93 7.14 11.66 -3.79
C VAL A 93 6.89 10.27 -3.19
N ILE A 94 6.27 10.23 -2.02
CA ILE A 94 5.71 9.01 -1.45
C ILE A 94 4.19 9.17 -1.32
N HIS A 95 3.45 8.42 -2.12
CA HIS A 95 1.99 8.33 -2.08
C HIS A 95 1.59 7.05 -1.34
N PHE A 96 0.94 7.19 -0.18
CA PHE A 96 0.77 6.05 0.74
C PHE A 96 -0.64 5.94 1.34
N ASN A 97 -0.99 4.71 1.74
CA ASN A 97 -2.21 4.40 2.48
C ASN A 97 -2.09 3.11 3.28
N TRP A 98 -2.69 3.13 4.46
CA TRP A 98 -3.13 1.97 5.25
C TRP A 98 -4.56 2.21 5.72
N GLY A 99 -5.36 1.15 5.91
CA GLY A 99 -6.72 1.25 6.43
C GLY A 99 -7.59 0.02 6.14
N LEU A 100 -7.82 -0.38 4.87
CA LEU A 100 -8.72 -1.49 4.53
C LEU A 100 -8.31 -2.84 5.15
N HIS A 101 -7.04 -3.03 5.46
CA HIS A 101 -6.55 -4.20 6.19
C HIS A 101 -6.69 -4.01 7.69
N ASP A 102 -6.49 -2.80 8.20
CA ASP A 102 -6.60 -2.51 9.63
C ASP A 102 -8.03 -2.70 10.13
N LEU A 103 -8.99 -2.14 9.41
CA LEU A 103 -10.42 -2.15 9.79
C LEU A 103 -11.14 -3.49 9.59
N LYS A 104 -10.55 -4.46 8.87
CA LYS A 104 -11.21 -5.73 8.61
C LYS A 104 -11.29 -6.60 9.87
N TYR A 105 -12.33 -7.41 9.95
CA TYR A 105 -12.55 -8.33 11.06
C TYR A 105 -11.91 -9.68 10.79
N MET A 106 -11.19 -10.17 11.78
CA MET A 106 -10.48 -11.44 11.77
C MET A 106 -11.06 -12.38 12.82
N GLY A 107 -11.03 -13.68 12.52
CA GLY A 107 -11.39 -14.72 13.48
C GLY A 107 -10.39 -14.83 14.64
N PRO A 108 -10.66 -15.71 15.63
CA PRO A 108 -9.88 -15.78 16.86
C PRO A 108 -8.40 -16.12 16.64
N ASN A 109 -8.07 -16.79 15.55
CA ASN A 109 -6.68 -17.12 15.19
C ASN A 109 -5.95 -15.98 14.40
N GLY A 110 -6.63 -14.85 14.12
CA GLY A 110 -6.08 -13.75 13.37
C GLY A 110 -5.76 -14.03 11.88
N LYS A 111 -6.08 -15.22 11.36
CA LYS A 111 -5.68 -15.63 10.00
C LYS A 111 -6.76 -15.45 8.95
N ASN A 112 -8.03 -15.65 9.32
CA ASN A 112 -9.15 -15.65 8.39
C ASN A 112 -10.09 -14.48 8.61
N LEU A 113 -10.66 -13.95 7.52
CA LEU A 113 -11.75 -12.99 7.61
C LEU A 113 -12.95 -13.61 8.35
N ALA A 114 -13.52 -12.87 9.27
CA ALA A 114 -14.67 -13.29 10.07
C ALA A 114 -15.88 -12.39 9.86
N ASP A 115 -17.06 -12.88 10.22
CA ASP A 115 -18.26 -12.07 10.31
C ASP A 115 -18.06 -11.00 11.40
N PRO A 116 -18.22 -9.70 11.08
CA PRO A 116 -18.12 -8.64 12.07
C PRO A 116 -19.06 -8.78 13.28
N LYS A 117 -20.18 -9.49 13.12
CA LYS A 117 -21.17 -9.75 14.18
C LYS A 117 -20.81 -10.95 15.08
N ALA A 118 -19.83 -11.76 14.70
CA ALA A 118 -19.44 -12.92 15.50
C ALA A 118 -18.75 -12.45 16.80
N LYS A 119 -19.13 -13.03 17.94
CA LYS A 119 -18.59 -12.67 19.27
C LYS A 119 -17.06 -12.81 19.37
N THR A 120 -16.48 -13.70 18.59
CA THR A 120 -15.03 -13.99 18.57
C THR A 120 -14.25 -13.18 17.55
N SER A 121 -14.92 -12.41 16.67
CA SER A 121 -14.25 -11.60 15.67
C SER A 121 -13.64 -10.33 16.28
N ARG A 122 -12.52 -9.91 15.75
CA ARG A 122 -11.81 -8.68 16.16
C ARG A 122 -11.34 -7.92 14.93
N LYS A 123 -11.32 -6.60 14.98
CA LYS A 123 -10.61 -5.80 13.98
C LYS A 123 -9.14 -6.20 13.96
N GLN A 124 -8.55 -6.30 12.77
CA GLN A 124 -7.13 -6.69 12.63
C GLN A 124 -6.23 -5.70 13.35
N VAL A 125 -6.52 -4.41 13.23
CA VAL A 125 -5.88 -3.34 14.01
C VAL A 125 -6.99 -2.40 14.49
N PRO A 126 -7.30 -2.39 15.79
CA PRO A 126 -8.30 -1.49 16.35
C PRO A 126 -7.94 -0.01 16.17
N PRO A 127 -8.91 0.92 16.21
CA PRO A 127 -8.69 2.36 15.95
C PRO A 127 -7.57 3.00 16.79
N VAL A 128 -7.47 2.69 18.06
CA VAL A 128 -6.42 3.23 18.96
C VAL A 128 -5.02 2.77 18.54
N GLU A 129 -4.90 1.48 18.19
CA GLU A 129 -3.64 0.93 17.72
C GLU A 129 -3.30 1.44 16.32
N TYR A 130 -4.30 1.56 15.43
CA TYR A 130 -4.14 2.17 14.11
C TYR A 130 -3.59 3.60 14.22
N GLU A 131 -4.14 4.43 15.10
CA GLU A 131 -3.65 5.79 15.31
C GLU A 131 -2.18 5.80 15.74
N LYS A 132 -1.83 4.99 16.76
CA LYS A 132 -0.45 4.86 17.23
C LYS A 132 0.51 4.43 16.12
N ASN A 133 0.16 3.38 15.40
CA ASN A 133 0.97 2.83 14.33
C ASN A 133 1.16 3.82 13.17
N LEU A 134 0.07 4.50 12.76
CA LEU A 134 0.13 5.45 11.66
C LEU A 134 0.97 6.69 12.01
N ARG A 135 0.92 7.17 13.25
CA ARG A 135 1.79 8.26 13.72
C ARG A 135 3.27 7.89 13.60
N GLU A 136 3.65 6.67 13.96
CA GLU A 136 5.03 6.21 13.86
C GLU A 136 5.45 6.01 12.40
N LEU A 137 4.59 5.44 11.55
CA LEU A 137 4.83 5.31 10.12
C LEU A 137 5.04 6.68 9.45
N VAL A 138 4.19 7.65 9.73
CA VAL A 138 4.33 9.02 9.19
C VAL A 138 5.62 9.68 9.68
N LYS A 139 6.00 9.48 10.93
CA LYS A 139 7.27 9.98 11.48
C LYS A 139 8.48 9.38 10.73
N CYS A 140 8.44 8.08 10.42
CA CYS A 140 9.49 7.44 9.63
C CYS A 140 9.50 7.95 8.18
N LEU A 141 8.34 8.06 7.54
CA LEU A 141 8.23 8.59 6.17
C LEU A 141 8.76 10.02 6.06
N LYS A 142 8.49 10.88 7.05
CA LYS A 142 9.03 12.26 7.05
C LYS A 142 10.55 12.35 7.09
N LYS A 143 11.24 11.35 7.61
CA LYS A 143 12.71 11.32 7.61
C LYS A 143 13.31 11.14 6.21
N THR A 144 12.53 10.70 5.24
CA THR A 144 12.99 10.54 3.85
C THR A 144 13.20 11.87 3.12
N GLY A 145 12.66 12.96 3.61
CA GLY A 145 12.64 14.25 2.91
C GLY A 145 11.66 14.33 1.73
N ALA A 146 11.05 13.22 1.33
CA ALA A 146 10.10 13.17 0.23
C ALA A 146 8.84 14.00 0.48
N ARG A 147 8.22 14.50 -0.58
CA ARG A 147 6.87 15.03 -0.54
C ARG A 147 5.90 13.90 -0.22
N LEU A 148 5.20 13.98 0.91
CA LEU A 148 4.30 12.94 1.38
C LEU A 148 2.85 13.26 1.00
N ILE A 149 2.18 12.29 0.38
CA ILE A 149 0.76 12.38 0.02
C ILE A 149 0.05 11.17 0.61
N TRP A 150 -0.77 11.40 1.62
CA TRP A 150 -1.63 10.35 2.15
C TRP A 150 -2.92 10.26 1.34
N ARG A 151 -3.18 9.09 0.77
CA ARG A 151 -4.45 8.76 0.15
C ARG A 151 -5.39 8.19 1.22
N ASN A 152 -6.55 8.79 1.42
CA ASN A 152 -7.53 8.22 2.34
C ASN A 152 -8.07 6.86 1.87
N THR A 153 -8.53 6.06 2.83
CA THR A 153 -9.00 4.70 2.61
C THR A 153 -10.32 4.72 1.86
N THR A 154 -10.43 3.97 0.77
CA THR A 154 -11.61 3.88 -0.08
C THR A 154 -12.83 3.26 0.63
N PRO A 155 -14.06 3.50 0.15
CA PRO A 155 -15.27 3.02 0.79
C PRO A 155 -15.35 1.49 0.91
N VAL A 156 -15.99 1.04 2.00
CA VAL A 156 -16.44 -0.34 2.18
C VAL A 156 -17.90 -0.41 1.74
N PRO A 157 -18.24 -1.15 0.66
CA PRO A 157 -19.62 -1.30 0.22
C PRO A 157 -20.38 -2.30 1.09
N GLU A 158 -21.72 -2.27 1.00
CA GLU A 158 -22.57 -3.28 1.61
C GLU A 158 -22.21 -4.68 1.12
N GLY A 159 -22.25 -5.65 2.04
CA GLY A 159 -21.93 -7.05 1.76
C GLY A 159 -20.42 -7.37 1.65
N ALA A 160 -19.54 -6.40 1.78
CA ALA A 160 -18.09 -6.65 1.75
C ALA A 160 -17.66 -7.57 2.91
N ARG A 161 -17.14 -8.74 2.57
CA ARG A 161 -16.78 -9.77 3.54
C ARG A 161 -15.79 -9.27 4.60
N GLY A 162 -16.10 -9.53 5.87
CA GLY A 162 -15.24 -9.21 7.00
C GLY A 162 -15.03 -7.70 7.22
N ARG A 163 -15.93 -6.86 6.78
CA ARG A 163 -15.89 -5.41 6.94
C ARG A 163 -17.26 -4.82 7.21
N VAL A 164 -17.30 -3.64 7.79
CA VAL A 164 -18.52 -2.90 8.09
C VAL A 164 -18.54 -1.62 7.27
N PRO A 165 -19.62 -1.35 6.50
CA PRO A 165 -19.80 -0.06 5.83
C PRO A 165 -19.68 1.10 6.81
N GLY A 166 -19.02 2.18 6.37
CA GLY A 166 -18.73 3.35 7.21
C GLY A 166 -17.47 3.25 8.07
N ASP A 167 -16.89 2.06 8.29
CA ASP A 167 -15.66 1.96 9.08
C ASP A 167 -14.46 2.65 8.42
N SER A 168 -14.39 2.67 7.08
CA SER A 168 -13.33 3.41 6.38
C SER A 168 -13.39 4.91 6.65
N ALA A 169 -14.59 5.50 6.75
CA ALA A 169 -14.73 6.92 7.12
C ALA A 169 -14.16 7.20 8.53
N LYS A 170 -14.47 6.33 9.51
CA LYS A 170 -13.92 6.47 10.89
C LYS A 170 -12.40 6.40 10.94
N TYR A 171 -11.80 5.46 10.18
CA TYR A 171 -10.34 5.36 10.08
C TYR A 171 -9.72 6.55 9.34
N ASN A 172 -10.41 7.07 8.34
CA ASN A 172 -10.00 8.27 7.62
C ASN A 172 -10.03 9.52 8.51
N GLU A 173 -11.01 9.67 9.40
CA GLU A 173 -11.05 10.77 10.37
C GLU A 173 -9.83 10.76 11.30
N ILE A 174 -9.44 9.59 11.82
CA ILE A 174 -8.23 9.41 12.64
C ILE A 174 -7.00 9.80 11.85
N ALA A 175 -6.86 9.25 10.64
CA ALA A 175 -5.70 9.49 9.80
C ALA A 175 -5.60 10.97 9.36
N ALA A 176 -6.71 11.60 8.97
CA ALA A 176 -6.74 12.99 8.55
C ALA A 176 -6.25 13.95 9.65
N LYS A 177 -6.60 13.69 10.93
CA LYS A 177 -6.06 14.46 12.06
C LYS A 177 -4.53 14.35 12.13
N ILE A 178 -3.99 13.12 11.97
CA ILE A 178 -2.54 12.89 11.97
C ILE A 178 -1.88 13.63 10.81
N MET A 179 -2.44 13.54 9.60
CA MET A 179 -1.88 14.19 8.40
C MET A 179 -1.86 15.70 8.55
N LYS A 180 -2.95 16.27 9.07
CA LYS A 180 -3.04 17.72 9.37
C LYS A 180 -1.99 18.14 10.40
N ASP A 181 -1.86 17.40 11.52
CA ASP A 181 -0.88 17.67 12.58
C ASP A 181 0.57 17.61 12.07
N LYS A 182 0.84 16.76 11.08
CA LYS A 182 2.18 16.52 10.53
C LYS A 182 2.47 17.29 9.24
N GLY A 183 1.52 18.07 8.71
CA GLY A 183 1.68 18.81 7.47
C GLY A 183 1.84 17.89 6.26
N VAL A 184 1.12 16.76 6.23
CA VAL A 184 1.11 15.79 5.11
C VAL A 184 -0.08 16.10 4.21
N GLU A 185 0.14 16.12 2.90
CA GLU A 185 -0.92 16.34 1.92
C GLU A 185 -1.96 15.22 1.97
N ILE A 186 -3.24 15.58 1.80
CA ILE A 186 -4.36 14.64 1.78
C ILE A 186 -4.91 14.54 0.38
N HIS A 187 -4.87 13.33 -0.19
CA HIS A 187 -5.55 12.97 -1.42
C HIS A 187 -6.90 12.32 -1.09
N ASP A 188 -8.00 13.03 -1.32
CA ASP A 188 -9.37 12.55 -1.04
C ASP A 188 -9.88 11.61 -2.15
N LEU A 189 -9.31 10.41 -2.20
CA LEU A 189 -9.76 9.35 -3.09
C LEU A 189 -11.06 8.68 -2.59
N TYR A 190 -11.36 8.80 -1.27
CA TYR A 190 -12.60 8.27 -0.69
C TYR A 190 -13.84 8.91 -1.30
N SER A 191 -13.90 10.24 -1.33
CA SER A 191 -15.06 10.96 -1.88
C SER A 191 -15.24 10.69 -3.38
N PHE A 192 -14.13 10.66 -4.14
CA PHE A 192 -14.18 10.28 -5.56
C PHE A 192 -14.73 8.86 -5.74
N ALA A 193 -14.21 7.89 -4.99
CA ALA A 193 -14.62 6.50 -5.09
C ALA A 193 -16.08 6.30 -4.65
N LEU A 194 -16.51 6.98 -3.59
CA LEU A 194 -17.90 6.91 -3.10
C LEU A 194 -18.88 7.46 -4.14
N LYS A 195 -18.59 8.63 -4.71
CA LYS A 195 -19.42 9.28 -5.75
C LYS A 195 -19.61 8.39 -6.98
N ASN A 196 -18.62 7.59 -7.32
CA ASN A 196 -18.60 6.75 -8.51
C ASN A 196 -18.83 5.27 -8.23
N ALA A 197 -19.07 4.87 -6.98
CA ALA A 197 -19.07 3.46 -6.53
C ALA A 197 -19.91 2.54 -7.41
N SER A 198 -21.13 2.95 -7.78
CA SER A 198 -22.04 2.15 -8.62
C SER A 198 -21.47 1.80 -10.00
N LYS A 199 -20.51 2.59 -10.52
CA LYS A 199 -19.93 2.42 -11.85
C LYS A 199 -18.57 1.71 -11.82
N ILE A 200 -17.79 1.92 -10.74
CA ILE A 200 -16.37 1.54 -10.72
C ILE A 200 -16.03 0.48 -9.68
N GLN A 201 -16.83 0.36 -8.59
CA GLN A 201 -16.57 -0.62 -7.53
C GLN A 201 -17.29 -1.93 -7.80
N ARG A 202 -16.68 -3.05 -7.44
CA ARG A 202 -17.31 -4.37 -7.52
C ARG A 202 -18.40 -4.48 -6.46
N LYS A 203 -19.50 -5.12 -6.83
CA LYS A 203 -20.62 -5.36 -5.89
C LYS A 203 -20.15 -6.23 -4.70
N ALA A 204 -20.49 -5.80 -3.48
CA ALA A 204 -20.14 -6.48 -2.23
C ALA A 204 -18.64 -6.77 -2.06
N ASP A 205 -17.77 -5.99 -2.70
CA ASP A 205 -16.33 -6.15 -2.67
C ASP A 205 -15.65 -4.78 -2.55
N VAL A 206 -14.57 -4.70 -1.77
CA VAL A 206 -13.78 -3.46 -1.61
C VAL A 206 -12.96 -3.12 -2.85
N HIS A 207 -12.79 -4.06 -3.77
CA HIS A 207 -12.00 -3.87 -4.99
C HIS A 207 -12.79 -3.20 -6.11
N TYR A 208 -12.08 -2.76 -7.11
CA TYR A 208 -12.59 -2.03 -8.27
C TYR A 208 -12.56 -2.90 -9.52
N THR A 209 -13.37 -2.55 -10.52
CA THR A 209 -13.27 -3.10 -11.87
C THR A 209 -11.96 -2.65 -12.51
N LYS A 210 -11.63 -3.13 -13.71
CA LYS A 210 -10.47 -2.68 -14.47
C LYS A 210 -10.59 -1.19 -14.80
N GLU A 211 -11.76 -0.77 -15.24
CA GLU A 211 -12.11 0.62 -15.55
C GLU A 211 -12.10 1.48 -14.28
N GLY A 212 -12.60 0.94 -13.16
CA GLY A 212 -12.55 1.58 -11.86
C GLY A 212 -11.11 1.80 -11.37
N SER A 213 -10.26 0.80 -11.53
CA SER A 213 -8.82 0.93 -11.20
C SER A 213 -8.13 1.97 -12.07
N ALA A 214 -8.49 2.07 -13.37
CA ALA A 214 -7.97 3.11 -14.25
C ALA A 214 -8.47 4.52 -13.84
N ALA A 215 -9.73 4.65 -13.42
CA ALA A 215 -10.27 5.91 -12.90
C ALA A 215 -9.55 6.34 -11.61
N LEU A 216 -9.31 5.41 -10.68
CA LEU A 216 -8.50 5.68 -9.48
C LEU A 216 -7.07 6.09 -9.83
N ALA A 217 -6.44 5.45 -10.84
CA ALA A 217 -5.10 5.79 -11.30
C ALA A 217 -5.01 7.24 -11.78
N ALA A 218 -6.01 7.71 -12.52
CA ALA A 218 -6.06 9.09 -13.00
C ALA A 218 -6.09 10.10 -11.84
N GLU A 219 -6.87 9.84 -10.78
CA GLU A 219 -6.90 10.68 -9.59
C GLU A 219 -5.57 10.63 -8.81
N VAL A 220 -4.94 9.44 -8.72
CA VAL A 220 -3.61 9.29 -8.10
C VAL A 220 -2.56 10.12 -8.84
N VAL A 221 -2.55 10.09 -10.17
CA VAL A 221 -1.63 10.88 -10.99
C VAL A 221 -1.85 12.39 -10.81
N LYS A 222 -3.12 12.84 -10.76
CA LYS A 222 -3.45 14.23 -10.45
C LYS A 222 -2.92 14.67 -9.08
N ALA A 223 -3.05 13.82 -8.07
CA ALA A 223 -2.54 14.11 -6.72
C ALA A 223 -1.01 14.13 -6.65
N ILE A 224 -0.34 13.23 -7.37
CA ILE A 224 1.14 13.21 -7.47
C ILE A 224 1.65 14.51 -8.08
N ASN A 225 0.97 15.07 -9.10
CA ASN A 225 1.22 16.40 -9.67
C ASN A 225 2.72 16.74 -9.75
N LEU A 226 3.44 16.05 -10.61
CA LEU A 226 4.84 16.38 -10.91
C LEU A 226 4.87 17.66 -11.75
N LYS A 227 5.51 18.69 -11.21
CA LYS A 227 5.73 19.96 -11.90
C LYS A 227 6.91 19.84 -12.86
#